data_2958385ba3e4ab7118810ea6644a79e7
#
_entry.id   2958385ba3e4ab7118810ea6644a79e7
#
_cell.length_a   1.000
_cell.length_b   1.000
_cell.length_c   1.000
_cell.angle_alpha   90.00
_cell.angle_beta   90.00
_cell.angle_gamma   90.00
#
_symmetry.space_group_name_H-M   'P 1'
#
loop_
_entity.id
_entity.type
_entity.pdbx_description
1 polymer ?
#
loop_
_entity_poly.entity_id
_entity_poly.type
_entity_poly.pdbx_seq_one_letter_code
_entity_poly.pdbx_strand_id
1 'polypeptide(L)'
;MNAERRKPLRAAFRDWWGQSLGGDPRWDNGAARKARAELRRAANPAEALCVAATHDLRHRLADAGDKRDWRLRDGPQRLALVAATLAAVEAQAPATLPALFGRPEGEGERRALSHLRFQRIVRETDPWRLAVLLRRALPLAGHAANVGRLGEDLLFWGDDVRSRWCFDYFGSVPPDALDPDADTETTPESEDA
;
A
#
# COMPACT_ATOMS: atom_id res chain seq x y z
N MET A 1 17.07 -1.18 -1.86
CA MET A 1 16.56 0.22 -1.63
C MET A 1 16.61 0.49 -0.15
N ASN A 2 17.40 1.47 0.28
CA ASN A 2 17.75 1.67 1.69
C ASN A 2 16.53 2.06 2.54
N ALA A 3 16.30 1.41 3.69
CA ALA A 3 15.14 1.62 4.57
C ALA A 3 14.96 3.09 5.02
N GLU A 4 16.04 3.83 5.10
CA GLU A 4 16.05 5.25 5.50
C GLU A 4 15.42 6.19 4.45
N ARG A 5 15.51 5.86 3.15
CA ARG A 5 14.88 6.63 2.07
C ARG A 5 13.37 6.35 1.91
N ARG A 6 12.86 5.26 2.48
CA ARG A 6 11.44 4.92 2.44
C ARG A 6 10.59 5.75 3.41
N LYS A 7 11.18 6.23 4.50
CA LYS A 7 10.47 7.04 5.51
C LYS A 7 9.89 8.34 4.94
N PRO A 8 10.66 9.14 4.16
CA PRO A 8 10.13 10.35 3.54
C PRO A 8 8.98 10.08 2.56
N LEU A 9 9.09 9.01 1.76
CA LEU A 9 8.07 8.65 0.77
C LEU A 9 6.74 8.27 1.44
N ARG A 10 6.78 7.44 2.48
CA ARG A 10 5.57 7.08 3.26
C ARG A 10 4.95 8.27 3.96
N ALA A 11 5.76 9.22 4.43
CA ALA A 11 5.27 10.46 4.99
C ALA A 11 4.53 11.28 3.93
N ALA A 12 5.09 11.42 2.72
CA ALA A 12 4.45 12.13 1.61
C ALA A 12 3.04 11.60 1.29
N PHE A 13 2.85 10.28 1.28
CA PHE A 13 1.51 9.69 1.09
C PHE A 13 0.56 10.01 2.24
N ARG A 14 1.01 9.90 3.51
CA ARG A 14 0.17 10.21 4.67
C ARG A 14 -0.23 11.68 4.70
N ASP A 15 0.73 12.57 4.46
CA ASP A 15 0.50 14.01 4.47
C ASP A 15 -0.44 14.42 3.34
N TRP A 16 -0.26 13.86 2.16
CA TRP A 16 -1.17 14.08 1.04
C TRP A 16 -2.58 13.58 1.34
N TRP A 17 -2.73 12.34 1.81
CA TRP A 17 -4.03 11.77 2.16
C TRP A 17 -4.72 12.57 3.27
N GLY A 18 -3.96 12.96 4.30
CA GLY A 18 -4.47 13.77 5.40
C GLY A 18 -4.96 15.14 4.95
N GLN A 19 -4.13 15.86 4.20
CA GLN A 19 -4.34 17.26 3.84
C GLN A 19 -5.22 17.43 2.61
N SER A 20 -4.92 16.71 1.52
CA SER A 20 -5.56 16.93 0.22
C SER A 20 -6.84 16.13 0.04
N LEU A 21 -7.05 15.08 0.85
CA LEU A 21 -8.27 14.28 0.84
C LEU A 21 -9.07 14.34 2.16
N GLY A 22 -8.65 15.17 3.13
CA GLY A 22 -9.35 15.29 4.41
C GLY A 22 -9.33 14.01 5.25
N GLY A 23 -8.28 13.21 5.14
CA GLY A 23 -8.08 12.03 5.98
C GLY A 23 -7.71 12.38 7.42
N ASP A 24 -7.14 13.54 7.63
CA ASP A 24 -6.93 14.16 8.93
C ASP A 24 -8.06 15.18 9.18
N PRO A 25 -8.80 15.07 10.30
CA PRO A 25 -9.93 15.97 10.59
C PRO A 25 -9.58 17.46 10.56
N ARG A 26 -8.33 17.83 10.84
CA ARG A 26 -7.84 19.21 10.76
C ARG A 26 -7.91 19.82 9.36
N TRP A 27 -7.90 18.98 8.34
CA TRP A 27 -7.89 19.33 6.93
C TRP A 27 -9.17 18.92 6.20
N ASP A 28 -10.18 18.40 6.91
CA ASP A 28 -11.46 18.03 6.33
C ASP A 28 -12.28 19.29 5.97
N ASN A 29 -12.16 19.70 4.73
CA ASN A 29 -12.85 20.86 4.16
C ASN A 29 -13.55 20.49 2.85
N GLY A 30 -14.33 21.45 2.29
CA GLY A 30 -15.10 21.23 1.07
C GLY A 30 -14.25 20.83 -0.13
N ALA A 31 -13.04 21.40 -0.28
CA ALA A 31 -12.15 21.07 -1.40
C ALA A 31 -11.58 19.64 -1.26
N ALA A 32 -11.15 19.25 -0.06
CA ALA A 32 -10.65 17.91 0.22
C ALA A 32 -11.74 16.85 0.02
N ARG A 33 -12.96 17.11 0.52
CA ARG A 33 -14.11 16.21 0.30
C ARG A 33 -14.47 16.06 -1.17
N LYS A 34 -14.44 17.17 -1.93
CA LYS A 34 -14.67 17.16 -3.38
C LYS A 34 -13.61 16.30 -4.08
N ALA A 35 -12.33 16.54 -3.84
CA ALA A 35 -11.23 15.79 -4.45
C ALA A 35 -11.33 14.28 -4.13
N ARG A 36 -11.60 13.92 -2.87
CA ARG A 36 -11.85 12.53 -2.47
C ARG A 36 -13.00 11.91 -3.24
N ALA A 37 -14.13 12.61 -3.35
CA ALA A 37 -15.31 12.10 -4.05
C ALA A 37 -15.08 11.93 -5.55
N GLU A 38 -14.35 12.83 -6.20
CA GLU A 38 -13.97 12.73 -7.62
C GLU A 38 -13.06 11.52 -7.86
N LEU A 39 -12.01 11.33 -7.06
CA LEU A 39 -11.11 10.19 -7.15
C LEU A 39 -11.80 8.85 -6.89
N ARG A 40 -12.72 8.79 -5.93
CA ARG A 40 -13.51 7.58 -5.64
C ARG A 40 -14.43 7.19 -6.79
N ARG A 41 -14.94 8.15 -7.54
CA ARG A 41 -15.84 7.95 -8.68
C ARG A 41 -15.14 7.78 -10.01
N ALA A 42 -13.84 8.10 -10.10
CA ALA A 42 -13.10 7.96 -11.34
C ALA A 42 -13.27 6.56 -11.94
N ALA A 43 -13.72 6.51 -13.18
CA ALA A 43 -13.98 5.27 -13.91
C ALA A 43 -12.76 4.77 -14.69
N ASN A 44 -11.78 5.64 -14.93
CA ASN A 44 -10.56 5.35 -15.68
C ASN A 44 -9.38 6.21 -15.18
N PRO A 45 -8.13 5.87 -15.59
CA PRO A 45 -6.95 6.62 -15.15
C PRO A 45 -7.00 8.10 -15.53
N ALA A 46 -7.52 8.44 -16.71
CA ALA A 46 -7.56 9.82 -17.19
C ALA A 46 -8.43 10.70 -16.27
N GLU A 47 -9.57 10.20 -15.84
CA GLU A 47 -10.42 10.91 -14.88
C GLU A 47 -9.72 11.15 -13.55
N ALA A 48 -9.02 10.15 -13.02
CA ALA A 48 -8.23 10.31 -11.78
C ALA A 48 -7.10 11.32 -11.95
N LEU A 49 -6.46 11.37 -13.14
CA LEU A 49 -5.42 12.33 -13.46
C LEU A 49 -5.95 13.75 -13.70
N CYS A 50 -7.23 13.93 -14.02
CA CYS A 50 -7.85 15.25 -14.11
C CYS A 50 -8.11 15.89 -12.73
N VAL A 51 -8.01 15.16 -11.64
CA VAL A 51 -8.21 15.70 -10.29
C VAL A 51 -6.95 16.42 -9.80
N ALA A 52 -7.06 17.70 -9.42
CA ALA A 52 -5.92 18.51 -9.00
C ALA A 52 -5.11 17.88 -7.84
N ALA A 53 -5.78 17.20 -6.90
CA ALA A 53 -5.12 16.51 -5.81
C ALA A 53 -4.13 15.42 -6.29
N THR A 54 -4.35 14.81 -7.46
CA THR A 54 -3.41 13.84 -8.05
C THR A 54 -2.08 14.50 -8.43
N HIS A 55 -2.13 15.74 -8.92
CA HIS A 55 -0.92 16.50 -9.24
C HIS A 55 -0.19 16.98 -7.99
N ASP A 56 -0.91 17.35 -6.94
CA ASP A 56 -0.31 17.62 -5.62
C ASP A 56 0.43 16.38 -5.08
N LEU A 57 -0.16 15.19 -5.18
CA LEU A 57 0.54 13.94 -4.85
C LEU A 57 1.84 13.81 -5.65
N ARG A 58 1.79 14.02 -6.97
CA ARG A 58 2.98 13.94 -7.83
C ARG A 58 4.09 14.90 -7.37
N HIS A 59 3.75 16.14 -6.99
CA HIS A 59 4.72 17.12 -6.48
C HIS A 59 5.37 16.63 -5.19
N ARG A 60 4.58 16.19 -4.23
CA ARG A 60 5.07 15.66 -2.94
C ARG A 60 5.98 14.45 -3.10
N LEU A 61 5.65 13.54 -4.03
CA LEU A 61 6.51 12.40 -4.35
C LEU A 61 7.83 12.82 -5.00
N ALA A 62 7.81 13.89 -5.81
CA ALA A 62 9.02 14.45 -6.40
C ALA A 62 9.95 15.05 -5.33
N ASP A 63 9.38 15.76 -4.36
CA ASP A 63 10.10 16.41 -3.25
C ASP A 63 10.64 15.40 -2.24
N ALA A 64 9.97 14.26 -2.05
CA ALA A 64 10.43 13.17 -1.19
C ALA A 64 11.74 12.48 -1.67
N GLY A 65 12.28 12.88 -2.81
CA GLY A 65 13.64 12.55 -3.24
C GLY A 65 13.83 11.20 -3.90
N ASP A 66 12.79 10.39 -4.08
CA ASP A 66 12.90 9.12 -4.80
C ASP A 66 12.54 9.32 -6.28
N LYS A 67 13.58 9.68 -7.07
CA LYS A 67 13.37 10.15 -8.46
C LYS A 67 13.44 9.04 -9.51
N ARG A 68 13.73 7.77 -9.17
CA ARG A 68 14.35 6.90 -10.16
C ARG A 68 13.45 5.94 -10.92
N ASP A 69 12.49 5.27 -10.32
CA ASP A 69 11.91 4.09 -10.99
C ASP A 69 10.43 4.17 -11.36
N TRP A 70 9.60 4.90 -10.60
CA TRP A 70 8.17 4.96 -10.89
C TRP A 70 7.80 5.86 -12.08
N ARG A 71 8.72 6.75 -12.51
CA ARG A 71 8.49 7.69 -13.63
C ARG A 71 8.72 7.09 -14.99
N LEU A 72 9.43 5.97 -15.09
CA LEU A 72 9.94 5.47 -16.37
C LEU A 72 8.96 4.57 -17.10
N ARG A 73 8.06 3.88 -16.38
CA ARG A 73 7.09 2.97 -16.98
C ARG A 73 5.78 3.03 -16.20
N ASP A 74 4.67 3.20 -16.92
CA ASP A 74 3.32 3.27 -16.37
C ASP A 74 3.13 4.35 -15.28
N GLY A 75 4.03 5.34 -15.20
CA GLY A 75 4.03 6.36 -14.15
C GLY A 75 2.69 7.09 -13.98
N PRO A 76 2.03 7.56 -15.05
CA PRO A 76 0.71 8.17 -14.95
C PRO A 76 -0.36 7.20 -14.44
N GLN A 77 -0.37 5.94 -14.93
CA GLN A 77 -1.32 4.92 -14.51
C GLN A 77 -1.10 4.52 -13.05
N ARG A 78 0.16 4.42 -12.61
CA ARG A 78 0.50 4.14 -11.21
C ARG A 78 0.11 5.28 -10.29
N LEU A 79 0.31 6.52 -10.71
CA LEU A 79 -0.15 7.68 -9.96
C LEU A 79 -1.68 7.70 -9.80
N ALA A 80 -2.42 7.41 -10.90
CA ALA A 80 -3.86 7.27 -10.87
C ALA A 80 -4.33 6.12 -9.95
N LEU A 81 -3.67 4.94 -10.03
CA LEU A 81 -3.90 3.81 -9.14
C LEU A 81 -3.79 4.22 -7.66
N VAL A 82 -2.67 4.85 -7.30
CA VAL A 82 -2.42 5.29 -5.92
C VAL A 82 -3.47 6.28 -5.47
N ALA A 83 -3.71 7.35 -6.25
CA ALA A 83 -4.64 8.40 -5.90
C ALA A 83 -6.08 7.87 -5.70
N ALA A 84 -6.57 7.06 -6.66
CA ALA A 84 -7.91 6.49 -6.60
C ALA A 84 -8.09 5.48 -5.47
N THR A 85 -7.04 4.69 -5.16
CA THR A 85 -7.09 3.70 -4.08
C THR A 85 -7.04 4.36 -2.72
N LEU A 86 -6.10 5.30 -2.50
CA LEU A 86 -5.99 6.00 -1.23
C LEU A 86 -7.20 6.90 -0.94
N ALA A 87 -7.89 7.41 -1.97
CA ALA A 87 -9.15 8.14 -1.78
C ALA A 87 -10.27 7.27 -1.19
N ALA A 88 -10.21 5.94 -1.36
CA ALA A 88 -11.18 5.01 -0.79
C ALA A 88 -10.83 4.59 0.66
N VAL A 89 -9.65 4.94 1.18
CA VAL A 89 -9.26 4.72 2.58
C VAL A 89 -9.88 5.81 3.45
N GLU A 90 -10.57 5.41 4.52
CA GLU A 90 -11.26 6.34 5.44
C GLU A 90 -10.53 6.45 6.78
N ALA A 91 -9.75 5.43 7.16
CA ALA A 91 -9.03 5.41 8.42
C ALA A 91 -7.58 4.95 8.25
N GLN A 92 -6.66 5.61 8.96
CA GLN A 92 -5.28 5.18 9.09
C GLN A 92 -5.21 3.97 10.05
N ALA A 93 -4.57 2.89 9.61
CA ALA A 93 -4.30 1.70 10.43
C ALA A 93 -2.78 1.48 10.60
N PRO A 94 -2.34 0.88 11.70
CA PRO A 94 -0.93 0.47 11.86
C PRO A 94 -0.59 -0.75 11.00
N ALA A 95 -1.53 -1.69 10.84
CA ALA A 95 -1.35 -2.90 10.05
C ALA A 95 -1.36 -2.64 8.55
N THR A 96 -0.65 -3.47 7.79
CA THR A 96 -0.69 -3.45 6.32
C THR A 96 -2.05 -3.90 5.80
N LEU A 97 -2.43 -3.46 4.60
CA LEU A 97 -3.71 -3.85 4.01
C LEU A 97 -3.84 -5.37 3.81
N PRO A 98 -2.82 -6.11 3.31
CA PRO A 98 -2.91 -7.56 3.22
C PRO A 98 -3.05 -8.25 4.59
N ALA A 99 -2.43 -7.74 5.65
CA ALA A 99 -2.63 -8.28 7.00
C ALA A 99 -4.07 -8.06 7.49
N LEU A 100 -4.68 -6.92 7.18
CA LEU A 100 -6.11 -6.68 7.47
C LEU A 100 -7.02 -7.64 6.69
N PHE A 101 -6.71 -7.91 5.42
CA PHE A 101 -7.44 -8.89 4.60
C PHE A 101 -7.29 -10.33 5.11
N GLY A 102 -6.11 -10.68 5.63
CA GLY A 102 -5.79 -12.00 6.17
C GLY A 102 -6.32 -12.25 7.57
N ARG A 103 -6.88 -11.24 8.24
CA ARG A 103 -7.39 -11.37 9.60
C ARG A 103 -8.52 -12.39 9.68
N PRO A 104 -8.49 -13.33 10.67
CA PRO A 104 -9.59 -14.26 10.89
C PRO A 104 -10.90 -13.52 11.21
N GLU A 105 -12.00 -13.98 10.65
CA GLU A 105 -13.35 -13.53 10.97
C GLU A 105 -14.12 -14.68 11.69
N GLY A 106 -14.35 -14.50 12.98
CA GLY A 106 -15.06 -15.48 13.80
C GLY A 106 -14.24 -16.74 14.13
N GLU A 107 -14.93 -17.80 14.53
CA GLU A 107 -14.35 -19.12 14.81
C GLU A 107 -14.19 -19.87 13.48
N GLY A 108 -12.93 -20.13 13.05
CA GLY A 108 -12.63 -20.90 11.85
C GLY A 108 -11.57 -20.28 10.94
N GLU A 109 -11.39 -20.88 9.76
CA GLU A 109 -10.39 -20.46 8.76
C GLU A 109 -10.84 -19.29 7.86
N ARG A 110 -12.03 -18.76 8.09
CA ARG A 110 -12.56 -17.65 7.30
C ARG A 110 -11.75 -16.39 7.57
N ARG A 111 -11.33 -15.73 6.48
CA ARG A 111 -10.59 -14.46 6.51
C ARG A 111 -11.46 -13.31 6.01
N ALA A 112 -11.16 -12.09 6.41
CA ALA A 112 -11.88 -10.89 6.00
C ALA A 112 -11.98 -10.79 4.45
N LEU A 113 -10.92 -11.09 3.74
CA LEU A 113 -10.95 -11.29 2.30
C LEU A 113 -10.63 -12.76 1.98
N SER A 114 -11.48 -13.45 1.24
CA SER A 114 -11.24 -14.85 0.86
C SER A 114 -9.97 -15.01 0.03
N HIS A 115 -9.30 -16.16 0.18
CA HIS A 115 -8.04 -16.47 -0.51
C HIS A 115 -8.12 -16.28 -2.03
N LEU A 116 -9.20 -16.73 -2.67
CA LEU A 116 -9.39 -16.58 -4.12
C LEU A 116 -9.45 -15.11 -4.57
N ARG A 117 -10.11 -14.24 -3.78
CA ARG A 117 -10.16 -12.80 -4.07
C ARG A 117 -8.80 -12.15 -3.84
N PHE A 118 -8.09 -12.57 -2.79
CA PHE A 118 -6.73 -12.11 -2.52
C PHE A 118 -5.77 -12.50 -3.64
N GLN A 119 -5.79 -13.77 -4.10
CA GLN A 119 -5.00 -14.22 -5.24
C GLN A 119 -5.27 -13.41 -6.51
N ARG A 120 -6.52 -13.01 -6.75
CA ARG A 120 -6.86 -12.16 -7.90
C ARG A 120 -6.20 -10.78 -7.81
N ILE A 121 -6.13 -10.18 -6.61
CA ILE A 121 -5.44 -8.91 -6.39
C ILE A 121 -3.94 -9.08 -6.65
N VAL A 122 -3.31 -10.09 -6.05
CA VAL A 122 -1.86 -10.31 -6.16
C VAL A 122 -1.42 -10.60 -7.60
N ARG A 123 -2.26 -11.27 -8.39
CA ARG A 123 -1.97 -11.58 -9.80
C ARG A 123 -2.22 -10.43 -10.77
N GLU A 124 -2.90 -9.37 -10.33
CA GLU A 124 -3.23 -8.26 -11.21
C GLU A 124 -1.98 -7.43 -11.53
N THR A 125 -1.75 -7.20 -12.82
CA THR A 125 -0.62 -6.43 -13.34
C THR A 125 -1.03 -5.08 -13.93
N ASP A 126 -2.29 -4.97 -14.37
CA ASP A 126 -2.82 -3.71 -14.86
C ASP A 126 -3.10 -2.74 -13.69
N PRO A 127 -2.49 -1.56 -13.66
CA PRO A 127 -2.63 -0.64 -12.54
C PRO A 127 -4.08 -0.23 -12.28
N TRP A 128 -4.87 0.01 -13.33
CA TRP A 128 -6.24 0.47 -13.11
C TRP A 128 -7.18 -0.65 -12.65
N ARG A 129 -7.01 -1.85 -13.19
CA ARG A 129 -7.74 -3.03 -12.70
C ARG A 129 -7.41 -3.33 -11.24
N LEU A 130 -6.14 -3.16 -10.86
CA LEU A 130 -5.73 -3.28 -9.47
C LEU A 130 -6.44 -2.24 -8.58
N ALA A 131 -6.53 -0.97 -9.01
CA ALA A 131 -7.28 0.06 -8.29
C ALA A 131 -8.75 -0.34 -8.08
N VAL A 132 -9.39 -0.88 -9.12
CA VAL A 132 -10.79 -1.33 -9.05
C VAL A 132 -10.95 -2.50 -8.06
N LEU A 133 -10.05 -3.48 -8.10
CA LEU A 133 -10.09 -4.63 -7.18
C LEU A 133 -9.90 -4.19 -5.73
N LEU A 134 -8.93 -3.32 -5.47
CA LEU A 134 -8.64 -2.82 -4.13
C LEU A 134 -9.77 -1.97 -3.57
N ARG A 135 -10.34 -1.05 -4.36
CA ARG A 135 -11.50 -0.26 -3.92
C ARG A 135 -12.71 -1.12 -3.55
N ARG A 136 -12.90 -2.25 -4.25
CA ARG A 136 -13.97 -3.22 -3.92
C ARG A 136 -13.65 -4.08 -2.69
N ALA A 137 -12.37 -4.28 -2.38
CA ALA A 137 -11.94 -5.09 -1.24
C ALA A 137 -11.82 -4.26 0.06
N LEU A 138 -11.53 -2.96 -0.02
CA LEU A 138 -11.32 -2.07 1.13
C LEU A 138 -12.43 -2.11 2.18
N PRO A 139 -13.74 -2.19 1.82
CA PRO A 139 -14.82 -2.35 2.80
C PRO A 139 -14.61 -3.56 3.74
N LEU A 140 -14.02 -4.65 3.25
CA LEU A 140 -13.72 -5.84 4.04
C LEU A 140 -12.59 -5.63 5.08
N ALA A 141 -11.81 -4.58 4.91
CA ALA A 141 -10.82 -4.09 5.89
C ALA A 141 -11.37 -2.90 6.71
N GLY A 142 -12.69 -2.65 6.70
CA GLY A 142 -13.31 -1.50 7.36
C GLY A 142 -12.87 -0.16 6.78
N HIS A 143 -12.54 -0.09 5.48
CA HIS A 143 -11.97 1.09 4.81
C HIS A 143 -10.68 1.62 5.46
N ALA A 144 -9.98 0.77 6.23
CA ALA A 144 -8.75 1.12 6.93
C ALA A 144 -7.52 0.57 6.21
N ALA A 145 -6.42 1.33 6.24
CA ALA A 145 -5.13 0.88 5.73
C ALA A 145 -3.98 1.69 6.35
N ASN A 146 -2.77 1.12 6.33
CA ASN A 146 -1.55 1.91 6.51
C ASN A 146 -1.29 2.71 5.24
N VAL A 147 -1.76 3.97 5.22
CA VAL A 147 -1.75 4.83 4.03
C VAL A 147 -0.36 4.97 3.42
N GLY A 148 0.66 5.22 4.27
CA GLY A 148 2.03 5.38 3.80
C GLY A 148 2.58 4.10 3.16
N ARG A 149 2.33 2.95 3.78
CA ARG A 149 2.78 1.66 3.27
C ARG A 149 2.01 1.27 2.00
N LEU A 150 0.69 1.43 2.02
CA LEU A 150 -0.15 1.13 0.86
C LEU A 150 0.24 1.98 -0.35
N GLY A 151 0.44 3.30 -0.16
CA GLY A 151 0.87 4.18 -1.24
C GLY A 151 2.22 3.75 -1.84
N GLU A 152 3.21 3.42 -1.00
CA GLU A 152 4.50 2.89 -1.43
C GLU A 152 4.34 1.57 -2.19
N ASP A 153 3.60 0.61 -1.65
CA ASP A 153 3.38 -0.70 -2.25
C ASP A 153 2.73 -0.58 -3.65
N LEU A 154 1.74 0.29 -3.80
CA LEU A 154 1.06 0.50 -5.08
C LEU A 154 1.92 1.23 -6.11
N LEU A 155 2.74 2.19 -5.66
CA LEU A 155 3.67 2.90 -6.53
C LEU A 155 4.72 1.96 -7.14
N PHE A 156 5.21 1.01 -6.33
CA PHE A 156 6.22 0.03 -6.71
C PHE A 156 5.65 -1.39 -6.89
N TRP A 157 4.37 -1.49 -7.29
CA TRP A 157 3.72 -2.79 -7.48
C TRP A 157 4.50 -3.68 -8.44
N GLY A 158 4.98 -4.80 -7.93
CA GLY A 158 5.85 -5.75 -8.63
C GLY A 158 5.96 -7.04 -7.81
N ASP A 159 6.82 -7.97 -8.24
CA ASP A 159 6.93 -9.30 -7.63
C ASP A 159 7.36 -9.25 -6.16
N ASP A 160 8.28 -8.37 -5.79
CA ASP A 160 8.71 -8.19 -4.40
C ASP A 160 7.56 -7.74 -3.49
N VAL A 161 6.75 -6.78 -3.98
CA VAL A 161 5.59 -6.29 -3.23
C VAL A 161 4.54 -7.40 -3.10
N ARG A 162 4.25 -8.10 -4.19
CA ARG A 162 3.27 -9.19 -4.23
C ARG A 162 3.67 -10.34 -3.31
N SER A 163 4.95 -10.72 -3.32
CA SER A 163 5.49 -11.74 -2.41
C SER A 163 5.31 -11.34 -0.96
N ARG A 164 5.72 -10.12 -0.59
CA ARG A 164 5.54 -9.59 0.76
C ARG A 164 4.06 -9.53 1.17
N TRP A 165 3.16 -9.16 0.25
CA TRP A 165 1.72 -9.17 0.51
C TRP A 165 1.19 -10.56 0.85
N CYS A 166 1.75 -11.61 0.22
CA CYS A 166 1.39 -12.99 0.56
C CYS A 166 1.79 -13.32 2.00
N PHE A 167 3.00 -12.99 2.42
CA PHE A 167 3.44 -13.23 3.80
C PHE A 167 2.57 -12.46 4.80
N ASP A 168 2.32 -11.18 4.55
CA ASP A 168 1.45 -10.36 5.41
C ASP A 168 0.03 -10.95 5.52
N TYR A 169 -0.56 -11.43 4.41
CA TYR A 169 -1.89 -12.02 4.39
C TYR A 169 -2.00 -13.31 5.19
N PHE A 170 -0.96 -14.15 5.15
CA PHE A 170 -0.91 -15.39 5.93
C PHE A 170 -0.41 -15.19 7.35
N GLY A 171 0.09 -14.00 7.70
CA GLY A 171 0.66 -13.71 9.01
C GLY A 171 2.00 -14.43 9.24
N SER A 172 2.74 -14.71 8.17
CA SER A 172 4.04 -15.38 8.19
C SER A 172 5.19 -14.39 7.93
N VAL A 173 6.39 -14.76 8.35
CA VAL A 173 7.59 -13.93 8.17
C VAL A 173 8.28 -14.34 6.86
N PRO A 174 8.66 -13.36 5.99
CA PRO A 174 9.45 -13.68 4.80
C PRO A 174 10.81 -14.29 5.16
N PRO A 175 11.34 -15.23 4.36
CA PRO A 175 12.63 -15.89 4.63
C PRO A 175 13.82 -14.94 4.72
N ASP A 176 13.80 -13.84 3.97
CA ASP A 176 14.82 -12.78 3.96
C ASP A 176 14.79 -11.86 5.19
N ALA A 177 13.75 -11.97 6.01
CA ALA A 177 13.66 -11.28 7.29
C ALA A 177 14.07 -12.16 8.49
N LEU A 178 14.40 -13.43 8.23
CA LEU A 178 15.09 -14.29 9.19
C LEU A 178 16.57 -13.92 9.12
N ASP A 179 17.13 -13.52 10.26
CA ASP A 179 18.51 -13.05 10.38
C ASP A 179 19.47 -14.12 9.83
N PRO A 180 20.32 -13.83 8.82
CA PRO A 180 21.26 -14.81 8.29
C PRO A 180 22.35 -15.21 9.29
N ASP A 181 22.48 -14.48 10.40
CA ASP A 181 23.50 -14.72 11.44
C ASP A 181 23.02 -15.60 12.61
N ALA A 182 21.74 -16.04 12.62
CA ALA A 182 21.22 -16.87 13.70
C ALA A 182 21.70 -18.33 13.67
N ASP A 183 22.32 -18.79 12.57
CA ASP A 183 22.76 -20.18 12.41
C ASP A 183 24.28 -20.37 12.63
N THR A 184 25.02 -19.36 13.14
CA THR A 184 26.47 -19.45 13.28
C THR A 184 26.97 -19.55 14.72
N GLU A 185 26.12 -19.75 15.72
CA GLU A 185 26.55 -20.06 17.08
C GLU A 185 26.08 -21.44 17.51
N THR A 186 26.92 -22.41 17.41
CA THR A 186 27.24 -23.43 18.40
C THR A 186 27.85 -24.66 17.73
N THR A 187 29.14 -24.64 17.48
CA THR A 187 29.91 -25.86 17.58
C THR A 187 30.75 -25.74 18.86
N PRO A 188 30.44 -26.49 19.90
CA PRO A 188 31.37 -26.60 21.01
C PRO A 188 32.57 -27.43 20.53
N GLU A 189 33.71 -26.79 20.46
CA GLU A 189 34.98 -27.53 20.43
C GLU A 189 35.08 -28.39 21.70
N SER A 190 34.96 -29.69 21.54
CA SER A 190 35.40 -30.67 22.55
C SER A 190 36.92 -30.69 22.52
N GLU A 191 37.52 -29.99 23.45
CA GLU A 191 38.90 -30.28 23.89
C GLU A 191 38.87 -31.59 24.66
N ASP A 192 39.46 -32.63 24.03
CA ASP A 192 39.98 -33.81 24.71
C ASP A 192 41.51 -33.61 24.85
N ALA A 193 41.93 -33.57 26.09
CA ALA A 193 43.29 -33.83 26.52
C ALA A 193 43.33 -35.03 27.42
#